data_b15c7c5ce6c2d21e021df39866eaa960
#
_entry.id   b15c7c5ce6c2d21e021df39866eaa960
#
_cell.length_a   1.000
_cell.length_b   1.000
_cell.length_c   1.000
_cell.angle_alpha   90.00
_cell.angle_beta   90.00
_cell.angle_gamma   90.00
#
_symmetry.space_group_name_H-M   'P 1'
#
loop_
_entity.id
_entity.type
_entity.pdbx_description
1 polymer ?
#
loop_
_entity_poly.entity_id
_entity_poly.type
_entity_poly.pdbx_seq_one_letter_code
_entity_poly.pdbx_strand_id
1 'polypeptide(L)'
;GLGDVYKRQVIGIDLGTTNSCVAVIEGDTPTVITSKEGYRTTPSVVAFTKSKELIVGDAAKRQAAVNSDRTIFSIKRHMGTDYRKKIDGKYYTPQEISAFILMKLKEDAEDFLGQPVTDAVVTVPAYFTDAQRQATKDAGKIAGLNILRIINEPTSAALAYGLDNGMAQKVLVYDLGGGTFDVSVIDIGDNVIEVLALSLIHISEPTRRRGI
;
A
#
# COMPACT_ATOMS: atom_id res chain seq x y z
N GLY A 1 39.24 -11.72 -5.02
CA GLY A 1 38.03 -11.79 -4.26
C GLY A 1 36.87 -11.44 -5.18
N LEU A 2 36.06 -12.43 -5.55
CA LEU A 2 34.80 -12.19 -6.23
C LEU A 2 33.90 -11.54 -5.20
N GLY A 3 33.69 -10.22 -5.33
CA GLY A 3 32.75 -9.49 -4.51
C GLY A 3 31.37 -10.09 -4.74
N ASP A 4 30.74 -10.54 -3.69
CA ASP A 4 29.33 -10.91 -3.67
C ASP A 4 28.54 -9.75 -4.26
N VAL A 5 28.04 -9.92 -5.47
CA VAL A 5 27.01 -9.10 -6.05
C VAL A 5 25.76 -9.43 -5.24
N TYR A 6 25.55 -8.72 -4.12
CA TYR A 6 24.30 -8.77 -3.40
C TYR A 6 23.20 -8.47 -4.43
N LYS A 7 22.44 -9.48 -4.79
CA LYS A 7 21.23 -9.28 -5.61
C LYS A 7 20.36 -8.30 -4.83
N ARG A 8 20.22 -7.07 -5.35
CA ARG A 8 19.32 -6.08 -4.75
C ARG A 8 17.96 -6.72 -4.61
N GLN A 9 17.52 -6.87 -3.36
CA GLN A 9 16.23 -7.45 -3.08
C GLN A 9 15.16 -6.39 -3.39
N VAL A 10 14.21 -6.73 -4.25
CA VAL A 10 13.05 -5.91 -4.57
C VAL A 10 11.88 -6.39 -3.73
N ILE A 11 11.22 -5.48 -3.05
CA ILE A 11 9.99 -5.79 -2.30
C ILE A 11 8.75 -5.37 -3.07
N GLY A 12 7.66 -6.12 -2.92
CA GLY A 12 6.33 -5.74 -3.38
C GLY A 12 5.54 -5.12 -2.23
N ILE A 13 4.94 -3.96 -2.46
CA ILE A 13 4.12 -3.27 -1.47
C ILE A 13 2.72 -3.06 -2.00
N ASP A 14 1.73 -3.50 -1.24
CA ASP A 14 0.36 -3.04 -1.36
C ASP A 14 0.13 -1.92 -0.33
N LEU A 15 0.08 -0.68 -0.81
CA LEU A 15 -0.20 0.50 0.03
C LEU A 15 -1.72 0.73 0.06
N GLY A 16 -2.44 -0.04 0.88
CA GLY A 16 -3.89 0.00 0.96
C GLY A 16 -4.45 1.20 1.74
N THR A 17 -5.73 1.51 1.54
CA THR A 17 -6.42 2.60 2.25
C THR A 17 -6.54 2.32 3.74
N THR A 18 -6.82 1.09 4.11
CA THR A 18 -7.07 0.66 5.51
C THR A 18 -5.90 -0.15 6.06
N ASN A 19 -5.40 -1.10 5.29
CA ASN A 19 -4.27 -1.94 5.65
C ASN A 19 -3.29 -1.99 4.47
N SER A 20 -2.02 -2.11 4.78
CA SER A 20 -0.94 -2.29 3.82
C SER A 20 -0.22 -3.60 4.08
N CYS A 21 0.43 -4.15 3.07
CA CYS A 21 1.29 -5.31 3.26
C CYS A 21 2.56 -5.20 2.40
N VAL A 22 3.56 -5.98 2.79
CA VAL A 22 4.83 -6.09 2.07
C VAL A 22 5.16 -7.55 1.83
N ALA A 23 5.69 -7.85 0.66
CA ALA A 23 6.08 -9.19 0.26
C ALA A 23 7.43 -9.18 -0.46
N VAL A 24 8.05 -10.34 -0.50
CA VAL A 24 9.31 -10.59 -1.17
C VAL A 24 9.22 -11.91 -1.94
N ILE A 25 10.09 -12.09 -2.93
CA ILE A 25 10.27 -13.38 -3.58
C ILE A 25 11.42 -14.12 -2.87
N GLU A 26 11.10 -15.24 -2.24
CA GLU A 26 12.08 -16.17 -1.66
C GLU A 26 12.22 -17.38 -2.59
N GLY A 27 13.36 -17.49 -3.28
CA GLY A 27 13.49 -18.43 -4.39
C GLY A 27 12.51 -18.07 -5.51
N ASP A 28 11.53 -18.93 -5.75
CA ASP A 28 10.47 -18.73 -6.76
C ASP A 28 9.08 -18.50 -6.12
N THR A 29 9.03 -18.31 -4.80
CA THR A 29 7.76 -18.22 -4.07
C THR A 29 7.55 -16.82 -3.48
N PRO A 30 6.40 -16.17 -3.75
CA PRO A 30 6.06 -14.92 -3.09
C PRO A 30 5.72 -15.18 -1.61
N THR A 31 6.42 -14.47 -0.73
CA THR A 31 6.25 -14.55 0.73
C THR A 31 5.81 -13.21 1.27
N VAL A 32 4.65 -13.16 1.94
CA VAL A 32 4.20 -11.97 2.66
C VAL A 32 4.98 -11.87 3.96
N ILE A 33 5.64 -10.74 4.16
CA ILE A 33 6.45 -10.47 5.33
C ILE A 33 5.53 -10.18 6.53
N THR A 34 5.82 -10.84 7.64
CA THR A 34 5.14 -10.60 8.91
C THR A 34 5.78 -9.42 9.63
N SER A 35 4.95 -8.47 10.09
CA SER A 35 5.41 -7.32 10.86
C SER A 35 6.03 -7.73 12.20
N LYS A 36 6.76 -6.82 12.86
CA LYS A 36 7.29 -7.02 14.22
C LYS A 36 6.19 -7.37 15.24
N GLU A 37 4.96 -6.95 14.99
CA GLU A 37 3.79 -7.24 15.81
C GLU A 37 3.17 -8.63 15.53
N GLY A 38 3.70 -9.39 14.57
CA GLY A 38 3.26 -10.74 14.23
C GLY A 38 2.10 -10.79 13.22
N TYR A 39 1.78 -9.69 12.54
CA TYR A 39 0.68 -9.63 11.57
C TYR A 39 1.21 -9.59 10.13
N ARG A 40 0.45 -10.20 9.21
CA ARG A 40 0.76 -10.17 7.77
C ARG A 40 0.34 -8.88 7.07
N THR A 41 -0.39 -8.03 7.78
CA THR A 41 -0.82 -6.71 7.30
C THR A 41 -0.54 -5.67 8.37
N THR A 42 -0.23 -4.44 7.94
CA THR A 42 0.00 -3.28 8.80
C THR A 42 -1.13 -2.29 8.58
N PRO A 43 -1.88 -1.87 9.61
CA PRO A 43 -2.86 -0.81 9.47
C PRO A 43 -2.24 0.46 8.86
N SER A 44 -2.89 1.01 7.84
CA SER A 44 -2.48 2.27 7.18
C SER A 44 -2.84 3.48 8.05
N VAL A 45 -2.35 3.46 9.28
CA VAL A 45 -2.64 4.45 10.33
C VAL A 45 -1.33 5.05 10.82
N VAL A 46 -1.30 6.37 10.90
CA VAL A 46 -0.15 7.15 11.39
C VAL A 46 -0.62 8.03 12.54
N ALA A 47 0.14 8.08 13.60
CA ALA A 47 -0.17 8.98 14.72
C ALA A 47 1.10 9.61 15.30
N PHE A 48 0.91 10.77 15.93
CA PHE A 48 1.93 11.45 16.70
C PHE A 48 1.51 11.45 18.16
N THR A 49 2.36 10.94 19.05
CA THR A 49 2.10 10.94 20.49
C THR A 49 2.14 12.36 21.07
N LYS A 50 1.74 12.52 22.31
CA LYS A 50 1.88 13.81 23.03
C LYS A 50 3.35 14.22 23.18
N SER A 51 4.27 13.26 23.23
CA SER A 51 5.72 13.48 23.21
C SER A 51 6.29 13.76 21.81
N LYS A 52 5.42 13.88 20.79
CA LYS A 52 5.76 14.10 19.37
C LYS A 52 6.48 12.93 18.70
N GLU A 53 6.40 11.76 19.29
CA GLU A 53 6.92 10.52 18.69
C GLU A 53 5.97 10.06 17.58
N LEU A 54 6.54 9.66 16.45
CA LEU A 54 5.80 9.07 15.33
C LEU A 54 5.57 7.59 15.60
N ILE A 55 4.33 7.16 15.49
CA ILE A 55 3.94 5.75 15.55
C ILE A 55 3.08 5.38 14.34
N VAL A 56 3.26 4.17 13.83
CA VAL A 56 2.59 3.68 12.61
C VAL A 56 2.00 2.29 12.87
N GLY A 57 0.96 1.96 12.14
CA GLY A 57 0.37 0.62 12.16
C GLY A 57 -0.49 0.36 13.39
N ASP A 58 -0.34 -0.82 14.00
CA ASP A 58 -1.16 -1.26 15.12
C ASP A 58 -1.02 -0.38 16.35
N ALA A 59 0.18 0.11 16.65
CA ALA A 59 0.41 1.04 17.74
C ALA A 59 -0.38 2.34 17.56
N ALA A 60 -0.36 2.91 16.36
CA ALA A 60 -1.14 4.11 16.02
C ALA A 60 -2.65 3.84 16.11
N LYS A 61 -3.11 2.70 15.60
CA LYS A 61 -4.52 2.33 15.60
C LYS A 61 -5.08 2.13 17.01
N ARG A 62 -4.34 1.43 17.89
CA ARG A 62 -4.78 1.13 19.26
C ARG A 62 -5.03 2.38 20.11
N GLN A 63 -4.24 3.41 19.95
CA GLN A 63 -4.36 4.66 20.74
C GLN A 63 -5.26 5.72 20.09
N ALA A 64 -5.82 5.47 18.91
CA ALA A 64 -6.58 6.45 18.12
C ALA A 64 -7.77 7.05 18.86
N ALA A 65 -8.49 6.25 19.66
CA ALA A 65 -9.66 6.71 20.39
C ALA A 65 -9.34 7.83 21.41
N VAL A 66 -8.13 7.80 22.00
CA VAL A 66 -7.69 8.80 23.00
C VAL A 66 -6.78 9.88 22.42
N ASN A 67 -6.46 9.80 21.13
CA ASN A 67 -5.55 10.71 20.43
C ASN A 67 -6.00 10.96 18.97
N SER A 68 -7.30 11.15 18.76
CA SER A 68 -7.92 11.24 17.43
C SER A 68 -7.38 12.39 16.60
N ASP A 69 -7.13 13.57 17.23
CA ASP A 69 -6.68 14.77 16.53
C ASP A 69 -5.29 14.61 15.89
N ARG A 70 -4.47 13.74 16.48
CA ARG A 70 -3.10 13.44 16.05
C ARG A 70 -2.97 12.09 15.34
N THR A 71 -4.08 11.42 15.05
CA THR A 71 -4.13 10.14 14.36
C THR A 71 -4.74 10.35 12.96
N ILE A 72 -4.11 9.75 11.97
CA ILE A 72 -4.47 9.89 10.56
C ILE A 72 -4.81 8.53 10.00
N PHE A 73 -6.01 8.42 9.47
CA PHE A 73 -6.53 7.25 8.78
C PHE A 73 -6.73 7.55 7.29
N SER A 74 -6.74 6.52 6.48
CA SER A 74 -7.19 6.55 5.07
C SER A 74 -6.53 7.65 4.23
N ILE A 75 -5.28 7.97 4.50
CA ILE A 75 -4.56 9.06 3.80
C ILE A 75 -4.48 8.85 2.29
N LYS A 76 -4.52 7.59 1.82
CA LYS A 76 -4.52 7.23 0.39
C LYS A 76 -5.62 7.93 -0.40
N ARG A 77 -6.78 8.23 0.23
CA ARG A 77 -7.89 8.96 -0.40
C ARG A 77 -7.53 10.40 -0.80
N HIS A 78 -6.49 10.95 -0.21
CA HIS A 78 -6.02 12.32 -0.45
C HIS A 78 -4.78 12.38 -1.35
N MET A 79 -4.30 11.23 -1.86
CA MET A 79 -3.13 11.22 -2.75
C MET A 79 -3.39 12.04 -4.01
N GLY A 80 -2.40 12.82 -4.41
CA GLY A 80 -2.48 13.68 -5.59
C GLY A 80 -3.33 14.95 -5.41
N THR A 81 -3.77 15.25 -4.18
CA THR A 81 -4.50 16.49 -3.85
C THR A 81 -3.62 17.46 -3.03
N ASP A 82 -4.13 18.66 -2.83
CA ASP A 82 -3.52 19.71 -1.99
C ASP A 82 -3.85 19.58 -0.50
N TYR A 83 -4.45 18.47 -0.09
CA TYR A 83 -4.76 18.20 1.31
C TYR A 83 -3.53 18.36 2.22
N ARG A 84 -3.75 18.93 3.39
CA ARG A 84 -2.73 19.13 4.43
C ARG A 84 -3.32 18.80 5.80
N LYS A 85 -2.67 17.89 6.51
CA LYS A 85 -3.01 17.63 7.92
C LYS A 85 -2.10 18.46 8.83
N LYS A 86 -2.70 19.31 9.68
CA LYS A 86 -1.94 20.07 10.68
C LYS A 86 -1.82 19.26 11.97
N ILE A 87 -0.60 19.08 12.46
CA ILE A 87 -0.28 18.44 13.73
C ILE A 87 0.84 19.24 14.40
N ASP A 88 0.62 19.69 15.62
CA ASP A 88 1.57 20.47 16.42
C ASP A 88 2.17 21.69 15.69
N GLY A 89 1.35 22.37 14.88
CA GLY A 89 1.77 23.53 14.12
C GLY A 89 2.44 23.22 12.78
N LYS A 90 2.85 21.97 12.53
CA LYS A 90 3.42 21.51 11.25
C LYS A 90 2.33 20.96 10.34
N TYR A 91 2.44 21.23 9.04
CA TYR A 91 1.57 20.68 8.02
C TYR A 91 2.24 19.49 7.33
N TYR A 92 1.49 18.41 7.17
CA TYR A 92 1.92 17.19 6.50
C TYR A 92 1.09 16.95 5.24
N THR A 93 1.76 16.60 4.17
CA THR A 93 1.14 16.22 2.89
C THR A 93 0.71 14.75 2.90
N PRO A 94 -0.20 14.33 2.01
CA PRO A 94 -0.52 12.91 1.85
C PRO A 94 0.70 12.04 1.54
N GLN A 95 1.65 12.57 0.76
CA GLN A 95 2.89 11.89 0.42
C GLN A 95 3.77 11.65 1.65
N GLU A 96 3.95 12.66 2.51
CA GLU A 96 4.72 12.53 3.77
C GLU A 96 4.09 11.52 4.71
N ILE A 97 2.75 11.56 4.86
CA ILE A 97 2.04 10.60 5.73
C ILE A 97 2.13 9.18 5.16
N SER A 98 1.96 9.01 3.85
CA SER A 98 2.12 7.71 3.20
C SER A 98 3.56 7.19 3.28
N ALA A 99 4.54 8.09 3.23
CA ALA A 99 5.94 7.73 3.40
C ALA A 99 6.22 7.12 4.78
N PHE A 100 5.57 7.57 5.84
CA PHE A 100 5.73 6.94 7.17
C PHE A 100 5.24 5.49 7.18
N ILE A 101 4.16 5.18 6.46
CA ILE A 101 3.68 3.80 6.31
C ILE A 101 4.71 2.98 5.52
N LEU A 102 5.21 3.53 4.41
CA LEU A 102 6.22 2.87 3.59
C LEU A 102 7.54 2.63 4.36
N MET A 103 7.96 3.58 5.21
CA MET A 103 9.13 3.41 6.09
C MET A 103 8.96 2.24 7.05
N LYS A 104 7.77 2.09 7.66
CA LYS A 104 7.45 0.96 8.54
C LYS A 104 7.52 -0.37 7.77
N LEU A 105 6.92 -0.44 6.59
CA LEU A 105 6.95 -1.65 5.76
C LEU A 105 8.35 -1.99 5.28
N LYS A 106 9.16 -0.97 4.95
CA LYS A 106 10.57 -1.12 4.62
C LYS A 106 11.36 -1.69 5.79
N GLU A 107 11.18 -1.13 6.99
CA GLU A 107 11.84 -1.59 8.21
C GLU A 107 11.49 -3.06 8.52
N ASP A 108 10.21 -3.43 8.43
CA ASP A 108 9.78 -4.82 8.60
C ASP A 108 10.43 -5.76 7.56
N ALA A 109 10.59 -5.29 6.32
CA ALA A 109 11.25 -6.04 5.27
C ALA A 109 12.76 -6.19 5.50
N GLU A 110 13.43 -5.12 5.94
CA GLU A 110 14.85 -5.13 6.28
C GLU A 110 15.15 -6.06 7.45
N ASP A 111 14.31 -6.05 8.47
CA ASP A 111 14.42 -6.96 9.62
C ASP A 111 14.22 -8.43 9.21
N PHE A 112 13.22 -8.70 8.36
CA PHE A 112 12.96 -10.05 7.85
C PHE A 112 14.10 -10.57 6.98
N LEU A 113 14.65 -9.73 6.10
CA LEU A 113 15.68 -10.10 5.14
C LEU A 113 17.09 -10.05 5.74
N GLY A 114 17.30 -9.36 6.87
CA GLY A 114 18.62 -9.14 7.48
C GLY A 114 19.54 -8.26 6.62
N GLN A 115 18.99 -7.47 5.69
CA GLN A 115 19.76 -6.61 4.80
C GLN A 115 18.95 -5.35 4.40
N PRO A 116 19.64 -4.25 4.00
CA PRO A 116 18.96 -3.05 3.54
C PRO A 116 18.12 -3.29 2.28
N VAL A 117 16.97 -2.60 2.20
CA VAL A 117 16.06 -2.61 1.06
C VAL A 117 16.00 -1.21 0.45
N THR A 118 16.26 -1.12 -0.84
CA THR A 118 16.28 0.15 -1.58
C THR A 118 15.24 0.22 -2.70
N ASP A 119 14.80 -0.92 -3.22
CA ASP A 119 13.96 -0.99 -4.41
C ASP A 119 12.60 -1.63 -4.09
N ALA A 120 11.53 -1.05 -4.63
CA ALA A 120 10.18 -1.55 -4.43
C ALA A 120 9.32 -1.46 -5.70
N VAL A 121 8.34 -2.34 -5.78
CA VAL A 121 7.19 -2.25 -6.67
C VAL A 121 5.98 -1.95 -5.79
N VAL A 122 5.16 -0.96 -6.15
CA VAL A 122 4.00 -0.54 -5.35
C VAL A 122 2.73 -0.68 -6.18
N THR A 123 1.65 -1.19 -5.57
CA THR A 123 0.35 -1.26 -6.21
C THR A 123 -0.47 -0.01 -5.95
N VAL A 124 -1.31 0.34 -6.93
CA VAL A 124 -2.29 1.43 -6.85
C VAL A 124 -3.62 1.00 -7.48
N PRO A 125 -4.75 1.58 -7.10
CA PRO A 125 -6.01 1.37 -7.78
C PRO A 125 -5.89 1.67 -9.28
N ALA A 126 -6.62 0.91 -10.11
CA ALA A 126 -6.56 1.08 -11.57
C ALA A 126 -7.05 2.48 -12.01
N TYR A 127 -7.95 3.10 -11.24
CA TYR A 127 -8.50 4.44 -11.51
C TYR A 127 -7.57 5.60 -11.09
N PHE A 128 -6.45 5.33 -10.45
CA PHE A 128 -5.52 6.39 -10.05
C PHE A 128 -5.06 7.19 -11.26
N THR A 129 -5.20 8.51 -11.17
CA THR A 129 -4.68 9.46 -12.14
C THR A 129 -3.15 9.51 -12.11
N ASP A 130 -2.55 10.10 -13.13
CA ASP A 130 -1.09 10.29 -13.17
C ASP A 130 -0.57 11.10 -11.98
N ALA A 131 -1.33 12.10 -11.53
CA ALA A 131 -0.98 12.88 -10.34
C ALA A 131 -0.95 12.01 -9.07
N GLN A 132 -1.91 11.09 -8.90
CA GLN A 132 -1.95 10.17 -7.76
C GLN A 132 -0.82 9.13 -7.83
N ARG A 133 -0.51 8.63 -9.03
CA ARG A 133 0.61 7.72 -9.26
C ARG A 133 1.95 8.40 -8.97
N GLN A 134 2.11 9.65 -9.42
CA GLN A 134 3.31 10.42 -9.13
C GLN A 134 3.44 10.69 -7.62
N ALA A 135 2.36 11.08 -6.95
CA ALA A 135 2.36 11.27 -5.49
C ALA A 135 2.74 9.99 -4.73
N THR A 136 2.35 8.81 -5.24
CA THR A 136 2.78 7.52 -4.67
C THR A 136 4.28 7.27 -4.85
N LYS A 137 4.84 7.62 -6.02
CA LYS A 137 6.29 7.56 -6.25
C LYS A 137 7.05 8.52 -5.33
N ASP A 138 6.52 9.73 -5.15
CA ASP A 138 7.12 10.74 -4.28
C ASP A 138 7.12 10.27 -2.81
N ALA A 139 6.04 9.63 -2.35
CA ALA A 139 5.98 9.00 -1.03
C ALA A 139 7.06 7.93 -0.87
N GLY A 140 7.26 7.08 -1.89
CA GLY A 140 8.34 6.09 -1.90
C GLY A 140 9.71 6.73 -1.79
N LYS A 141 9.96 7.79 -2.55
CA LYS A 141 11.22 8.54 -2.51
C LYS A 141 11.48 9.16 -1.14
N ILE A 142 10.46 9.74 -0.49
CA ILE A 142 10.55 10.28 0.88
C ILE A 142 10.88 9.15 1.87
N ALA A 143 10.33 7.94 1.67
CA ALA A 143 10.62 6.76 2.48
C ALA A 143 12.01 6.14 2.21
N GLY A 144 12.79 6.69 1.29
CA GLY A 144 14.09 6.13 0.90
C GLY A 144 13.98 4.86 0.07
N LEU A 145 12.88 4.73 -0.70
CA LEU A 145 12.63 3.64 -1.65
C LEU A 145 12.68 4.17 -3.09
N ASN A 146 13.40 3.46 -3.93
CA ASN A 146 13.35 3.63 -5.37
C ASN A 146 12.18 2.80 -5.91
N ILE A 147 11.11 3.46 -6.37
CA ILE A 147 9.93 2.78 -6.90
C ILE A 147 10.19 2.40 -8.35
N LEU A 148 10.55 1.15 -8.57
CA LEU A 148 10.86 0.60 -9.89
C LEU A 148 9.63 0.59 -10.80
N ARG A 149 8.46 0.26 -10.23
CA ARG A 149 7.20 0.17 -10.95
C ARG A 149 6.01 0.49 -10.08
N ILE A 150 4.99 1.10 -10.69
CA ILE A 150 3.63 1.18 -10.16
C ILE A 150 2.79 0.19 -10.97
N ILE A 151 2.07 -0.71 -10.29
CA ILE A 151 1.20 -1.71 -10.91
C ILE A 151 -0.23 -1.50 -10.42
N ASN A 152 -1.22 -1.76 -11.26
CA ASN A 152 -2.62 -1.70 -10.84
C ASN A 152 -2.94 -2.87 -9.90
N GLU A 153 -3.67 -2.60 -8.82
CA GLU A 153 -4.11 -3.60 -7.83
C GLU A 153 -4.80 -4.81 -8.49
N PRO A 154 -5.79 -4.64 -9.38
CA PRO A 154 -6.44 -5.76 -10.03
C PRO A 154 -5.50 -6.56 -10.96
N THR A 155 -4.53 -5.90 -11.61
CA THR A 155 -3.50 -6.57 -12.40
C THR A 155 -2.59 -7.43 -11.53
N SER A 156 -2.18 -6.92 -10.37
CA SER A 156 -1.37 -7.67 -9.41
C SER A 156 -2.11 -8.89 -8.86
N ALA A 157 -3.40 -8.75 -8.58
CA ALA A 157 -4.24 -9.86 -8.13
C ALA A 157 -4.35 -10.95 -9.19
N ALA A 158 -4.56 -10.58 -10.45
CA ALA A 158 -4.63 -11.51 -11.57
C ALA A 158 -3.29 -12.28 -11.75
N LEU A 159 -2.17 -11.57 -11.69
CA LEU A 159 -0.84 -12.17 -11.77
C LEU A 159 -0.58 -13.14 -10.60
N ALA A 160 -0.91 -12.74 -9.38
CA ALA A 160 -0.74 -13.57 -8.20
C ALA A 160 -1.58 -14.85 -8.22
N TYR A 161 -2.71 -14.82 -8.91
CA TYR A 161 -3.57 -15.99 -9.12
C TYR A 161 -3.04 -16.94 -10.23
N GLY A 162 -1.97 -16.55 -10.94
CA GLY A 162 -1.38 -17.37 -12.01
C GLY A 162 -2.17 -17.34 -13.30
N LEU A 163 -2.82 -16.23 -13.60
CA LEU A 163 -3.61 -16.07 -14.82
C LEU A 163 -2.77 -15.68 -16.05
N ASP A 164 -1.47 -15.57 -15.90
CA ASP A 164 -0.50 -15.27 -16.97
C ASP A 164 0.05 -16.53 -17.69
N ASN A 165 -0.69 -17.63 -17.60
CA ASN A 165 -0.29 -18.95 -18.14
C ASN A 165 -0.33 -19.05 -19.67
N GLY A 166 -0.39 -17.93 -20.39
CA GLY A 166 -0.38 -17.86 -21.86
C GLY A 166 -1.74 -18.12 -22.54
N MET A 167 -2.80 -18.35 -21.78
CA MET A 167 -4.14 -18.47 -22.34
C MET A 167 -4.87 -17.12 -22.34
N ALA A 168 -5.41 -16.74 -23.50
CA ALA A 168 -6.26 -15.56 -23.60
C ALA A 168 -7.54 -15.74 -22.78
N GLN A 169 -7.82 -14.84 -21.84
CA GLN A 169 -8.99 -14.92 -20.98
C GLN A 169 -9.42 -13.55 -20.46
N LYS A 170 -10.73 -13.44 -20.21
CA LYS A 170 -11.30 -12.27 -19.52
C LYS A 170 -11.60 -12.64 -18.08
N VAL A 171 -11.11 -11.80 -17.16
CA VAL A 171 -11.20 -12.04 -15.72
C VAL A 171 -11.94 -10.89 -15.06
N LEU A 172 -12.89 -11.21 -14.19
CA LEU A 172 -13.51 -10.26 -13.29
C LEU A 172 -12.76 -10.29 -11.96
N VAL A 173 -12.14 -9.17 -11.60
CA VAL A 173 -11.51 -8.99 -10.29
C VAL A 173 -12.47 -8.23 -9.40
N TYR A 174 -12.77 -8.81 -8.25
CA TYR A 174 -13.69 -8.29 -7.25
C TYR A 174 -12.88 -7.95 -6.00
N ASP A 175 -12.60 -6.67 -5.80
CA ASP A 175 -11.79 -6.18 -4.67
C ASP A 175 -12.67 -5.47 -3.65
N LEU A 176 -12.90 -6.12 -2.51
CA LEU A 176 -13.65 -5.58 -1.38
C LEU A 176 -12.69 -5.18 -0.27
N GLY A 177 -12.22 -3.94 -0.30
CA GLY A 177 -11.36 -3.37 0.71
C GLY A 177 -12.11 -2.84 1.94
N GLY A 178 -11.36 -2.30 2.91
CA GLY A 178 -11.92 -1.72 4.14
C GLY A 178 -12.58 -0.35 3.96
N GLY A 179 -12.58 0.24 2.76
CA GLY A 179 -13.15 1.56 2.50
C GLY A 179 -13.57 1.79 1.07
N THR A 180 -13.24 0.88 0.18
CA THR A 180 -13.62 0.89 -1.24
C THR A 180 -14.04 -0.50 -1.68
N PHE A 181 -14.88 -0.53 -2.67
CA PHE A 181 -15.27 -1.74 -3.38
C PHE A 181 -15.03 -1.50 -4.87
N ASP A 182 -14.09 -2.21 -5.43
CA ASP A 182 -13.66 -2.05 -6.80
C ASP A 182 -13.94 -3.32 -7.61
N VAL A 183 -14.58 -3.19 -8.76
CA VAL A 183 -14.76 -4.28 -9.71
C VAL A 183 -14.06 -3.92 -11.00
N SER A 184 -13.19 -4.80 -11.47
CA SER A 184 -12.43 -4.60 -12.71
C SER A 184 -12.59 -5.77 -13.64
N VAL A 185 -12.78 -5.50 -14.93
CA VAL A 185 -12.70 -6.49 -16.00
C VAL A 185 -11.33 -6.37 -16.65
N ILE A 186 -10.59 -7.46 -16.64
CA ILE A 186 -9.23 -7.53 -17.19
C ILE A 186 -9.24 -8.49 -18.39
N ASP A 187 -8.60 -8.09 -19.47
CA ASP A 187 -8.27 -8.95 -20.60
C ASP A 187 -6.81 -9.37 -20.48
N ILE A 188 -6.58 -10.66 -20.56
CA ILE A 188 -5.25 -11.27 -20.50
C ILE A 188 -5.05 -12.03 -21.80
N GLY A 189 -4.06 -11.63 -22.58
CA GLY A 189 -3.72 -12.30 -23.85
C GLY A 189 -2.42 -11.75 -24.44
N ASP A 190 -1.73 -12.55 -25.22
CA ASP A 190 -0.51 -12.16 -25.95
C ASP A 190 0.57 -11.46 -25.09
N ASN A 191 0.73 -11.91 -23.85
CA ASN A 191 1.62 -11.28 -22.83
C ASN A 191 1.23 -9.84 -22.46
N VAL A 192 -0.01 -9.44 -22.70
CA VAL A 192 -0.56 -8.14 -22.33
C VAL A 192 -1.69 -8.35 -21.32
N ILE A 193 -1.71 -7.50 -20.30
CA ILE A 193 -2.80 -7.44 -19.32
C ILE A 193 -3.41 -6.05 -19.41
N GLU A 194 -4.65 -5.96 -19.85
CA GLU A 194 -5.36 -4.72 -20.06
C GLU A 194 -6.60 -4.64 -19.16
N VAL A 195 -6.81 -3.48 -18.50
CA VAL A 195 -8.03 -3.21 -17.75
C VAL A 195 -9.06 -2.64 -18.70
N LEU A 196 -10.07 -3.43 -19.08
CA LEU A 196 -11.10 -3.05 -20.05
C LEU A 196 -12.16 -2.14 -19.43
N ALA A 197 -12.56 -2.42 -18.19
CA ALA A 197 -13.58 -1.67 -17.50
C ALA A 197 -13.34 -1.73 -15.99
N LEU A 198 -13.76 -0.68 -15.29
CA LEU A 198 -13.75 -0.65 -13.83
C LEU A 198 -14.98 0.09 -13.32
N SER A 199 -15.50 -0.38 -12.18
CA SER A 199 -16.54 0.28 -11.42
C SER A 199 -16.00 0.58 -10.03
N LEU A 200 -16.12 1.83 -9.61
CA LEU A 200 -15.72 2.29 -8.30
C LEU A 200 -16.95 2.52 -7.44
N ILE A 201 -17.06 1.80 -6.34
CA ILE A 201 -18.10 2.02 -5.35
C ILE A 201 -17.41 2.40 -4.03
N HIS A 202 -17.61 3.63 -3.58
CA HIS A 202 -17.19 4.04 -2.25
C HIS A 202 -18.18 3.42 -1.24
N ILE A 203 -17.71 2.45 -0.47
CA ILE A 203 -18.44 1.93 0.66
C ILE A 203 -18.18 2.92 1.81
N SER A 204 -19.16 3.80 2.08
CA SER A 204 -19.22 4.48 3.36
C SER A 204 -19.46 3.41 4.44
N GLU A 205 -18.87 3.59 5.64
CA GLU A 205 -19.11 2.71 6.77
C GLU A 205 -20.60 2.36 6.89
N PRO A 206 -20.95 1.10 7.21
CA PRO A 206 -22.33 0.70 7.34
C PRO A 206 -22.98 1.61 8.38
N THR A 207 -23.94 2.40 7.93
CA THR A 207 -24.76 3.22 8.81
C THR A 207 -25.39 2.25 9.81
N ARG A 208 -25.01 2.35 11.10
CA ARG A 208 -25.72 1.65 12.16
C ARG A 208 -27.20 2.02 11.99
N ARG A 209 -28.02 1.08 11.52
CA ARG A 209 -29.47 1.22 11.63
C ARG A 209 -29.74 1.38 13.12
N ARG A 210 -30.06 2.62 13.54
CA ARG A 210 -30.73 2.81 14.81
C ARG A 210 -32.07 2.11 14.64
N GLY A 211 -32.23 0.99 15.31
CA GLY A 211 -33.51 0.33 15.44
C GLY A 211 -34.52 1.33 15.97
N ILE A 212 -35.66 1.38 15.34
CA ILE A 212 -36.89 1.99 15.84
C ILE A 212 -37.39 1.15 16.98
#